data_9cb610ff88ad2bf8b9b73ee1f2caa724
#
_entry.id   9cb610ff88ad2bf8b9b73ee1f2caa724
#
_cell.length_a   1.000
_cell.length_b   1.000
_cell.length_c   1.000
_cell.angle_alpha   90.00
_cell.angle_beta   90.00
_cell.angle_gamma   90.00
#
_symmetry.space_group_name_H-M   'P 1'
#
loop_
_entity.id
_entity.type
_entity.pdbx_description
1 polymer ?
#
loop_
_entity_poly.entity_id
_entity_poly.type
_entity_poly.pdbx_seq_one_letter_code
_entity_poly.pdbx_strand_id
1 'polypeptide(L)'
;QVLPAVALVFLYPMAARIFWQYPYEKLLGGLHFYRYYYFSYPLQYVAWALAAAVPLLCRLIPAPKSCSMKRRIPAACPDSVKQQIAAPKPGRGSRIISAVLCVLITAGTVFGLFRFAGLDKERLFEYDILVYEEQWDQVLQRAQKDTPGSSIEMVAVNLALWHTGRLETELFHYPQQGPEGLMLPFRRDFVTPLMMSQVYLHLGMVNSAQRNAYDAMEAIPDFQKSARCYQRLAQTNIINGHYRV
;
A
#
# COMPACT_ATOMS: atom_id res chain seq x y z
N GLN A 1 7.45 -23.51 -18.36
CA GLN A 1 7.12 -23.20 -16.95
C GLN A 1 6.69 -21.73 -16.72
N VAL A 2 7.05 -20.79 -17.60
CA VAL A 2 6.62 -19.37 -17.51
C VAL A 2 5.18 -19.18 -17.99
N LEU A 3 4.80 -19.88 -19.07
CA LEU A 3 3.43 -19.81 -19.65
C LEU A 3 2.32 -20.14 -18.65
N PRO A 4 2.38 -21.21 -17.84
CA PRO A 4 1.34 -21.49 -16.85
C PRO A 4 1.30 -20.47 -15.71
N ALA A 5 2.44 -19.88 -15.32
CA ALA A 5 2.46 -18.83 -14.30
C ALA A 5 1.79 -17.53 -14.79
N VAL A 6 2.06 -17.13 -16.03
CA VAL A 6 1.40 -15.98 -16.67
C VAL A 6 -0.10 -16.25 -16.85
N ALA A 7 -0.48 -17.45 -17.28
CA ALA A 7 -1.86 -17.83 -17.40
C ALA A 7 -2.61 -17.79 -16.07
N LEU A 8 -1.98 -18.23 -14.97
CA LEU A 8 -2.56 -18.15 -13.62
C LEU A 8 -2.83 -16.70 -13.17
N VAL A 9 -1.94 -15.76 -13.48
CA VAL A 9 -2.14 -14.34 -13.15
C VAL A 9 -3.38 -13.75 -13.81
N PHE A 10 -3.73 -14.21 -15.03
CA PHE A 10 -4.92 -13.75 -15.73
C PHE A 10 -6.17 -14.60 -15.43
N LEU A 11 -6.01 -15.90 -15.22
CA LEU A 11 -7.13 -16.81 -14.93
C LEU A 11 -7.65 -16.66 -13.49
N TYR A 12 -6.77 -16.35 -12.52
CA TYR A 12 -7.19 -16.15 -11.14
C TYR A 12 -8.20 -15.00 -10.97
N PRO A 13 -7.97 -13.79 -11.50
CA PRO A 13 -8.96 -12.71 -11.43
C PRO A 13 -10.25 -13.05 -12.20
N MET A 14 -10.14 -13.84 -13.29
CA MET A 14 -11.30 -14.27 -14.07
C MET A 14 -12.16 -15.26 -13.27
N ALA A 15 -11.56 -16.20 -12.56
CA ALA A 15 -12.25 -17.10 -11.64
C ALA A 15 -12.80 -16.36 -10.41
N ALA A 16 -12.06 -15.41 -9.85
CA ALA A 16 -12.49 -14.60 -8.73
C ALA A 16 -13.72 -13.74 -9.05
N ARG A 17 -13.92 -13.34 -10.30
CA ARG A 17 -15.12 -12.62 -10.75
C ARG A 17 -16.42 -13.41 -10.55
N ILE A 18 -16.37 -14.74 -10.59
CA ILE A 18 -17.54 -15.62 -10.39
C ILE A 18 -18.04 -15.51 -8.94
N PHE A 19 -17.10 -15.37 -7.98
CA PHE A 19 -17.40 -15.29 -6.56
C PHE A 19 -17.58 -13.84 -6.07
N TRP A 20 -16.83 -12.92 -6.67
CA TRP A 20 -16.79 -11.51 -6.26
C TRP A 20 -17.30 -10.66 -7.41
N GLN A 21 -18.42 -10.00 -7.23
CA GLN A 21 -19.10 -9.17 -8.25
C GLN A 21 -18.34 -7.86 -8.58
N TYR A 22 -17.00 -7.94 -8.74
CA TYR A 22 -16.17 -6.80 -9.10
C TYR A 22 -15.81 -6.81 -10.59
N PRO A 23 -15.70 -5.63 -11.24
CA PRO A 23 -15.23 -5.53 -12.62
C PRO A 23 -13.81 -6.11 -12.77
N TYR A 24 -13.57 -6.79 -13.88
CA TYR A 24 -12.30 -7.47 -14.16
C TYR A 24 -11.07 -6.53 -14.10
N GLU A 25 -11.23 -5.31 -14.62
CA GLU A 25 -10.19 -4.28 -14.59
C GLU A 25 -9.72 -3.94 -13.16
N LYS A 26 -10.64 -3.95 -12.21
CA LYS A 26 -10.35 -3.68 -10.79
C LYS A 26 -9.71 -4.87 -10.09
N LEU A 27 -10.07 -6.09 -10.48
CA LEU A 27 -9.43 -7.31 -9.98
C LEU A 27 -7.97 -7.42 -10.44
N LEU A 28 -7.68 -7.05 -11.70
CA LEU A 28 -6.32 -6.96 -12.21
C LEU A 28 -5.52 -5.81 -11.63
N GLY A 29 -6.14 -4.66 -11.45
CA GLY A 29 -5.51 -3.46 -10.91
C GLY A 29 -5.10 -3.57 -9.45
N GLY A 30 -5.70 -4.46 -8.66
CA GLY A 30 -5.38 -4.78 -7.25
C GLY A 30 -5.47 -3.61 -6.26
N LEU A 31 -5.06 -2.43 -6.69
CA LEU A 31 -4.95 -1.22 -5.88
C LEU A 31 -6.28 -0.49 -5.67
N HIS A 32 -7.27 -0.71 -6.51
CA HIS A 32 -8.60 -0.13 -6.33
C HIS A 32 -9.35 -0.73 -5.14
N PHE A 33 -8.88 -1.83 -4.57
CA PHE A 33 -9.43 -2.38 -3.33
C PHE A 33 -8.98 -1.60 -2.10
N TYR A 34 -7.81 -0.98 -2.15
CA TYR A 34 -7.35 -0.10 -1.08
C TYR A 34 -7.95 1.28 -1.34
N ARG A 35 -8.89 1.67 -0.51
CA ARG A 35 -9.71 2.89 -0.57
C ARG A 35 -8.93 4.18 -0.50
N TYR A 36 -7.62 4.09 -0.28
CA TYR A 36 -6.73 5.21 -0.22
C TYR A 36 -6.07 5.36 -1.58
N TYR A 37 -6.50 6.34 -2.34
CA TYR A 37 -5.93 6.77 -3.63
C TYR A 37 -4.41 7.06 -3.58
N TYR A 38 -3.83 6.94 -2.39
CA TYR A 38 -2.46 7.28 -2.07
C TYR A 38 -1.47 6.13 -2.19
N PHE A 39 -1.92 4.88 -2.29
CA PHE A 39 -0.99 3.78 -2.57
C PHE A 39 -0.49 3.87 -4.00
N SER A 40 0.81 4.06 -4.12
CA SER A 40 1.43 4.32 -5.42
C SER A 40 1.38 3.07 -6.31
N TYR A 41 0.76 3.19 -7.45
CA TYR A 41 0.83 2.24 -8.57
C TYR A 41 2.24 1.69 -8.86
N PRO A 42 3.34 2.47 -8.70
CA PRO A 42 4.68 1.99 -9.00
C PRO A 42 5.09 0.74 -8.23
N LEU A 43 4.67 0.59 -6.98
CA LEU A 43 5.04 -0.58 -6.15
C LEU A 43 4.49 -1.89 -6.72
N GLN A 44 3.28 -1.88 -7.26
CA GLN A 44 2.67 -3.04 -7.91
C GLN A 44 3.42 -3.40 -9.21
N TYR A 45 3.76 -2.40 -10.03
CA TYR A 45 4.53 -2.64 -11.26
C TYR A 45 5.92 -3.17 -10.96
N VAL A 46 6.56 -2.71 -9.87
CA VAL A 46 7.85 -3.25 -9.41
C VAL A 46 7.68 -4.70 -8.96
N ALA A 47 6.63 -5.04 -8.21
CA ALA A 47 6.35 -6.42 -7.81
C ALA A 47 6.11 -7.33 -9.04
N TRP A 48 5.38 -6.85 -10.04
CA TRP A 48 5.15 -7.60 -11.29
C TRP A 48 6.44 -7.74 -12.12
N ALA A 49 7.23 -6.68 -12.20
CA ALA A 49 8.53 -6.71 -12.87
C ALA A 49 9.49 -7.71 -12.20
N LEU A 50 9.51 -7.75 -10.86
CA LEU A 50 10.27 -8.74 -10.09
C LEU A 50 9.75 -10.18 -10.33
N ALA A 51 8.45 -10.38 -10.29
CA ALA A 51 7.84 -11.68 -10.55
C ALA A 51 8.14 -12.20 -11.98
N ALA A 52 8.21 -11.32 -12.95
CA ALA A 52 8.61 -11.66 -14.33
C ALA A 52 10.13 -11.85 -14.47
N ALA A 53 10.92 -11.07 -13.75
CA ALA A 53 12.38 -11.12 -13.81
C ALA A 53 12.97 -12.37 -13.13
N VAL A 54 12.38 -12.84 -12.02
CA VAL A 54 12.85 -14.02 -11.27
C VAL A 54 12.96 -15.27 -12.14
N PRO A 55 11.95 -15.71 -12.91
CA PRO A 55 12.07 -16.90 -13.76
C PRO A 55 13.06 -16.70 -14.93
N LEU A 56 13.20 -15.48 -15.43
CA LEU A 56 14.23 -15.14 -16.44
C LEU A 56 15.62 -15.24 -15.86
N LEU A 57 15.84 -14.73 -14.66
CA LEU A 57 17.10 -14.81 -13.93
C LEU A 57 17.45 -16.26 -13.56
N CYS A 58 16.47 -17.07 -13.14
CA CYS A 58 16.67 -18.48 -12.86
C CYS A 58 17.09 -19.29 -14.11
N ARG A 59 16.74 -18.84 -15.30
CA ARG A 59 17.24 -19.44 -16.55
C ARG A 59 18.68 -19.04 -16.88
N LEU A 60 19.08 -17.83 -16.52
CA LEU A 60 20.41 -17.29 -16.77
C LEU A 60 21.45 -17.81 -15.75
N ILE A 61 21.00 -18.12 -14.53
CA ILE A 61 21.83 -18.73 -13.49
C ILE A 61 21.93 -20.24 -13.79
N PRO A 62 23.08 -20.76 -14.25
CA PRO A 62 23.24 -22.19 -14.42
C PRO A 62 23.08 -22.86 -13.08
N ALA A 63 22.12 -23.78 -12.99
CA ALA A 63 21.86 -24.53 -11.76
C ALA A 63 23.17 -25.09 -11.18
N PRO A 64 23.45 -24.93 -9.88
CA PRO A 64 24.56 -25.59 -9.27
C PRO A 64 24.42 -27.09 -9.53
N LYS A 65 25.51 -27.75 -9.83
CA LYS A 65 25.54 -29.21 -10.06
C LYS A 65 25.09 -29.92 -8.78
N SER A 66 23.80 -29.92 -8.50
CA SER A 66 23.22 -30.72 -7.45
C SER A 66 23.02 -32.12 -7.99
N CYS A 67 23.80 -33.02 -7.44
CA CYS A 67 23.59 -34.45 -7.38
C CYS A 67 23.24 -35.12 -8.73
N SER A 68 24.26 -35.57 -9.39
CA SER A 68 24.19 -36.58 -10.43
C SER A 68 23.52 -37.84 -9.85
N MET A 69 22.20 -37.87 -9.82
CA MET A 69 21.48 -39.11 -9.80
C MET A 69 21.79 -39.78 -11.14
N LYS A 70 22.77 -40.72 -11.11
CA LYS A 70 23.11 -41.57 -12.24
C LYS A 70 21.85 -42.34 -12.66
N ARG A 71 20.98 -41.74 -13.48
CA ARG A 71 20.05 -42.51 -14.28
C ARG A 71 20.91 -43.37 -15.20
N ARG A 72 20.97 -44.65 -14.97
CA ARG A 72 21.52 -45.64 -15.91
C ARG A 72 20.68 -45.49 -17.18
N ILE A 73 21.25 -44.79 -18.19
CA ILE A 73 20.68 -44.76 -19.52
C ILE A 73 20.91 -46.15 -20.10
N PRO A 74 19.86 -46.84 -20.59
CA PRO A 74 20.06 -48.14 -21.23
C PRO A 74 21.00 -47.99 -22.42
N ALA A 75 21.88 -48.98 -22.65
CA ALA A 75 22.96 -48.97 -23.64
C ALA A 75 22.49 -48.87 -25.10
N ALA A 76 21.21 -48.82 -25.36
CA ALA A 76 20.62 -48.90 -26.71
C ALA A 76 20.15 -47.54 -27.31
N CYS A 77 20.58 -46.36 -26.75
CA CYS A 77 20.21 -45.06 -27.35
C CYS A 77 21.23 -44.67 -28.42
N PRO A 78 20.81 -44.30 -29.65
CA PRO A 78 21.71 -43.81 -30.70
C PRO A 78 22.39 -42.50 -30.26
N ASP A 79 23.64 -42.31 -30.67
CA ASP A 79 24.50 -41.20 -30.20
C ASP A 79 23.97 -39.81 -30.59
N SER A 80 23.14 -39.70 -31.61
CA SER A 80 22.48 -38.45 -32.01
C SER A 80 21.51 -37.90 -30.94
N VAL A 81 20.89 -38.77 -30.14
CA VAL A 81 19.98 -38.38 -29.06
C VAL A 81 20.75 -37.94 -27.83
N LYS A 82 21.96 -38.47 -27.60
CA LYS A 82 22.83 -38.07 -26.50
C LYS A 82 23.36 -36.64 -26.66
N GLN A 83 23.59 -36.20 -27.91
CA GLN A 83 24.05 -34.84 -28.20
C GLN A 83 22.96 -33.77 -27.99
N GLN A 84 21.70 -34.10 -28.22
CA GLN A 84 20.57 -33.14 -27.99
C GLN A 84 20.25 -32.90 -26.52
N ILE A 85 20.70 -33.77 -25.61
CA ILE A 85 20.42 -33.65 -24.15
C ILE A 85 21.57 -32.90 -23.45
N ALA A 86 22.71 -32.72 -24.06
CA ALA A 86 23.81 -31.97 -23.51
C ALA A 86 23.60 -30.48 -23.69
N ALA A 87 22.94 -29.83 -22.71
CA ALA A 87 22.87 -28.38 -22.67
C ALA A 87 24.31 -27.76 -22.68
N PRO A 88 24.57 -26.79 -23.52
CA PRO A 88 25.89 -26.17 -23.62
C PRO A 88 26.34 -25.62 -22.26
N LYS A 89 27.51 -25.98 -21.78
CA LYS A 89 28.10 -25.47 -20.55
C LYS A 89 28.30 -23.97 -20.68
N PRO A 90 27.67 -23.13 -19.88
CA PRO A 90 27.83 -21.68 -19.95
C PRO A 90 29.31 -21.34 -19.63
N GLY A 91 29.93 -20.57 -20.51
CA GLY A 91 31.31 -20.09 -20.34
C GLY A 91 31.45 -19.25 -19.06
N ARG A 92 32.67 -19.15 -18.53
CA ARG A 92 32.99 -18.39 -17.31
C ARG A 92 32.53 -16.93 -17.42
N GLY A 93 32.63 -16.33 -18.61
CA GLY A 93 32.12 -14.96 -18.88
C GLY A 93 30.61 -14.80 -18.74
N SER A 94 29.83 -15.79 -19.22
CA SER A 94 28.37 -15.76 -19.09
C SER A 94 27.89 -15.77 -17.64
N ARG A 95 28.63 -16.45 -16.74
CA ARG A 95 28.28 -16.45 -15.28
C ARG A 95 28.53 -15.11 -14.62
N ILE A 96 29.60 -14.42 -15.00
CA ILE A 96 29.95 -13.09 -14.47
C ILE A 96 28.92 -12.08 -14.96
N ILE A 97 28.55 -12.12 -16.23
CA ILE A 97 27.53 -11.22 -16.81
C ILE A 97 26.18 -11.43 -16.13
N SER A 98 25.75 -12.70 -15.89
CA SER A 98 24.48 -12.97 -15.23
C SER A 98 24.48 -12.51 -13.76
N ALA A 99 25.61 -12.68 -13.05
CA ALA A 99 25.75 -12.20 -11.67
C ALA A 99 25.69 -10.67 -11.59
N VAL A 100 26.40 -9.97 -12.48
CA VAL A 100 26.36 -8.50 -12.56
C VAL A 100 24.96 -8.00 -12.91
N LEU A 101 24.26 -8.66 -13.85
CA LEU A 101 22.89 -8.30 -14.21
C LEU A 101 21.91 -8.49 -13.03
N CYS A 102 22.06 -9.59 -12.28
CA CYS A 102 21.28 -9.81 -11.05
C CYS A 102 21.50 -8.70 -10.02
N VAL A 103 22.75 -8.33 -9.76
CA VAL A 103 23.09 -7.26 -8.82
C VAL A 103 22.51 -5.92 -9.28
N LEU A 104 22.62 -5.59 -10.56
CA LEU A 104 22.05 -4.36 -11.12
C LEU A 104 20.53 -4.32 -11.02
N ILE A 105 19.85 -5.43 -11.32
CA ILE A 105 18.39 -5.49 -11.22
C ILE A 105 17.95 -5.39 -9.75
N THR A 106 18.61 -6.09 -8.82
CA THR A 106 18.27 -5.99 -7.40
C THR A 106 18.57 -4.60 -6.83
N ALA A 107 19.67 -4.00 -7.18
CA ALA A 107 19.99 -2.62 -6.79
C ALA A 107 18.99 -1.62 -7.37
N GLY A 108 18.63 -1.76 -8.64
CA GLY A 108 17.62 -0.93 -9.30
C GLY A 108 16.23 -1.06 -8.68
N THR A 109 15.83 -2.28 -8.31
CA THR A 109 14.53 -2.52 -7.64
C THR A 109 14.51 -1.96 -6.21
N VAL A 110 15.58 -2.13 -5.44
CA VAL A 110 15.73 -1.55 -4.10
C VAL A 110 15.69 -0.02 -4.17
N PHE A 111 16.45 0.58 -5.09
CA PHE A 111 16.41 2.03 -5.31
C PHE A 111 15.02 2.51 -5.73
N GLY A 112 14.36 1.80 -6.63
CA GLY A 112 12.97 2.10 -7.04
C GLY A 112 11.99 2.02 -5.87
N LEU A 113 12.09 0.99 -5.02
CA LEU A 113 11.27 0.88 -3.82
C LEU A 113 11.46 2.08 -2.90
N PHE A 114 12.69 2.46 -2.56
CA PHE A 114 12.93 3.63 -1.70
C PHE A 114 12.44 4.94 -2.34
N ARG A 115 12.58 5.10 -3.65
CA ARG A 115 12.19 6.34 -4.35
C ARG A 115 10.68 6.49 -4.49
N PHE A 116 9.95 5.38 -4.62
CA PHE A 116 8.51 5.36 -4.90
C PHE A 116 7.65 4.84 -3.75
N ALA A 117 8.24 4.44 -2.64
CA ALA A 117 7.51 3.88 -1.49
C ALA A 117 6.51 4.85 -0.84
N GLY A 118 6.70 6.17 -1.02
CA GLY A 118 5.77 7.17 -0.48
C GLY A 118 5.66 7.13 1.04
N LEU A 119 6.80 7.05 1.72
CA LEU A 119 6.89 6.96 3.19
C LEU A 119 6.15 8.09 3.91
N ASP A 120 6.05 9.29 3.28
CA ASP A 120 5.27 10.40 3.82
C ASP A 120 3.79 10.07 3.97
N LYS A 121 3.27 9.21 3.09
CA LYS A 121 1.88 8.75 3.12
C LYS A 121 1.64 7.71 4.20
N GLU A 122 2.64 6.88 4.49
CA GLU A 122 2.59 5.93 5.60
C GLU A 122 2.45 6.66 6.93
N ARG A 123 3.22 7.72 7.13
CA ARG A 123 3.11 8.59 8.31
C ARG A 123 1.72 9.19 8.48
N LEU A 124 1.15 9.69 7.39
CA LEU A 124 -0.20 10.26 7.41
C LEU A 124 -1.25 9.22 7.86
N PHE A 125 -1.14 7.98 7.38
CA PHE A 125 -2.04 6.90 7.83
C PHE A 125 -1.80 6.48 9.27
N GLU A 126 -0.56 6.50 9.73
CA GLU A 126 -0.23 6.24 11.14
C GLU A 126 -0.94 7.25 12.06
N TYR A 127 -0.83 8.55 11.76
CA TYR A 127 -1.55 9.58 12.50
C TYR A 127 -3.06 9.43 12.44
N ASP A 128 -3.61 9.10 11.26
CA ASP A 128 -5.04 8.89 11.09
C ASP A 128 -5.58 7.71 11.92
N ILE A 129 -4.82 6.60 11.97
CA ILE A 129 -5.18 5.44 12.79
C ILE A 129 -5.10 5.77 14.28
N LEU A 130 -4.01 6.41 14.74
CA LEU A 130 -3.84 6.77 16.15
C LEU A 130 -4.93 7.72 16.64
N VAL A 131 -5.33 8.69 15.80
CA VAL A 131 -6.45 9.59 16.11
C VAL A 131 -7.79 8.84 16.12
N TYR A 132 -7.99 7.91 15.21
CA TYR A 132 -9.22 7.09 15.17
C TYR A 132 -9.35 6.20 16.40
N GLU A 133 -8.23 5.65 16.88
CA GLU A 133 -8.17 4.81 18.08
C GLU A 133 -8.07 5.62 19.38
N GLU A 134 -8.08 6.96 19.28
CA GLU A 134 -7.97 7.90 20.42
C GLU A 134 -6.70 7.70 21.26
N GLN A 135 -5.62 7.25 20.62
CA GLN A 135 -4.32 7.00 21.29
C GLN A 135 -3.49 8.27 21.37
N TRP A 136 -3.97 9.28 22.09
CA TRP A 136 -3.42 10.64 22.13
C TRP A 136 -1.95 10.71 22.55
N ASP A 137 -1.55 9.94 23.55
CA ASP A 137 -0.16 9.89 23.99
C ASP A 137 0.79 9.34 22.92
N GLN A 138 0.33 8.39 22.13
CA GLN A 138 1.14 7.84 21.04
C GLN A 138 1.27 8.84 19.89
N VAL A 139 0.21 9.61 19.59
CA VAL A 139 0.28 10.72 18.62
C VAL A 139 1.38 11.71 19.03
N LEU A 140 1.41 12.11 20.31
CA LEU A 140 2.42 13.05 20.80
C LEU A 140 3.83 12.44 20.82
N GLN A 141 3.99 11.19 21.24
CA GLN A 141 5.28 10.49 21.16
C GLN A 141 5.80 10.40 19.73
N ARG A 142 4.91 10.15 18.78
CA ARG A 142 5.26 10.10 17.34
C ARG A 142 5.72 11.47 16.84
N ALA A 143 5.00 12.53 17.23
CA ALA A 143 5.33 13.90 16.86
C ALA A 143 6.65 14.40 17.48
N GLN A 144 7.01 13.92 18.67
CA GLN A 144 8.31 14.21 19.29
C GLN A 144 9.46 13.50 18.59
N LYS A 145 9.24 12.29 18.08
CA LYS A 145 10.26 11.52 17.36
C LYS A 145 10.53 12.09 15.97
N ASP A 146 9.49 12.43 15.24
CA ASP A 146 9.56 13.02 13.91
C ASP A 146 8.60 14.22 13.86
N THR A 147 9.13 15.41 13.62
CA THR A 147 8.32 16.62 13.54
C THR A 147 7.26 16.52 12.45
N PRO A 148 6.00 16.92 12.74
CA PRO A 148 4.93 16.91 11.75
C PRO A 148 5.27 17.75 10.53
N GLY A 149 5.18 17.16 9.33
CA GLY A 149 5.53 17.82 8.07
C GLY A 149 4.32 18.28 7.26
N SER A 150 3.12 17.80 7.58
CA SER A 150 1.88 18.13 6.86
C SER A 150 0.80 18.71 7.76
N SER A 151 -0.09 19.51 7.17
CA SER A 151 -1.21 20.12 7.91
C SER A 151 -2.11 19.07 8.57
N ILE A 152 -2.29 17.89 7.95
CA ILE A 152 -3.09 16.78 8.51
C ILE A 152 -2.42 16.22 9.78
N GLU A 153 -1.10 16.03 9.75
CA GLU A 153 -0.33 15.58 10.91
C GLU A 153 -0.41 16.62 12.04
N MET A 154 -0.31 17.93 11.70
CA MET A 154 -0.46 19.00 12.67
C MET A 154 -1.83 19.04 13.34
N VAL A 155 -2.91 18.88 12.56
CA VAL A 155 -4.27 18.80 13.11
C VAL A 155 -4.40 17.62 14.08
N ALA A 156 -3.81 16.47 13.76
CA ALA A 156 -3.81 15.31 14.64
C ALA A 156 -3.07 15.61 15.96
N VAL A 157 -1.90 16.27 15.89
CA VAL A 157 -1.11 16.67 17.07
C VAL A 157 -1.87 17.69 17.92
N ASN A 158 -2.44 18.72 17.30
CA ASN A 158 -3.20 19.75 18.01
C ASN A 158 -4.45 19.16 18.70
N LEU A 159 -5.14 18.21 18.06
CA LEU A 159 -6.24 17.48 18.67
C LEU A 159 -5.76 16.64 19.88
N ALA A 160 -4.63 15.97 19.76
CA ALA A 160 -4.04 15.20 20.86
C ALA A 160 -3.60 16.11 22.03
N LEU A 161 -2.99 17.26 21.75
CA LEU A 161 -2.65 18.26 22.76
C LEU A 161 -3.90 18.80 23.48
N TRP A 162 -5.00 19.00 22.77
CA TRP A 162 -6.27 19.41 23.36
C TRP A 162 -6.82 18.34 24.31
N HIS A 163 -6.85 17.08 23.89
CA HIS A 163 -7.32 15.98 24.74
C HIS A 163 -6.46 15.73 25.98
N THR A 164 -5.15 15.95 25.86
CA THR A 164 -4.22 15.80 26.99
C THR A 164 -4.13 17.05 27.88
N GLY A 165 -4.86 18.13 27.57
CA GLY A 165 -4.84 19.39 28.31
C GLY A 165 -3.54 20.17 28.17
N ARG A 166 -2.71 19.86 27.17
CA ARG A 166 -1.38 20.50 26.94
C ARG A 166 -1.39 21.52 25.80
N LEU A 167 -2.55 21.80 25.21
CA LEU A 167 -2.65 22.69 24.05
C LEU A 167 -2.10 24.08 24.34
N GLU A 168 -2.43 24.66 25.50
CA GLU A 168 -2.03 26.03 25.88
C GLU A 168 -0.51 26.17 26.07
N THR A 169 0.14 25.13 26.54
CA THR A 169 1.57 25.16 26.88
C THR A 169 2.48 24.68 25.75
N GLU A 170 2.03 23.74 24.95
CA GLU A 170 2.87 23.04 23.98
C GLU A 170 2.51 23.31 22.52
N LEU A 171 1.44 24.05 22.23
CA LEU A 171 1.00 24.33 20.85
C LEU A 171 2.15 24.86 19.97
N PHE A 172 2.93 25.82 20.49
CA PHE A 172 4.01 26.46 19.74
C PHE A 172 5.35 25.72 19.79
N HIS A 173 5.43 24.58 20.48
CA HIS A 173 6.59 23.72 20.40
C HIS A 173 6.64 22.95 19.07
N TYR A 174 5.50 22.83 18.39
CA TYR A 174 5.40 22.20 17.09
C TYR A 174 5.29 23.23 15.95
N PRO A 175 5.81 22.92 14.76
CA PRO A 175 5.81 23.84 13.61
C PRO A 175 4.38 24.04 13.10
N GLN A 176 3.69 25.03 13.61
CA GLN A 176 2.33 25.36 13.17
C GLN A 176 2.33 25.83 11.72
N GLN A 177 1.42 25.29 10.90
CA GLN A 177 1.28 25.62 9.49
C GLN A 177 0.17 26.65 9.25
N GLY A 178 0.14 27.68 10.06
CA GLY A 178 -0.93 28.69 10.03
C GLY A 178 -2.29 28.12 10.40
N PRO A 179 -3.40 28.62 9.84
CA PRO A 179 -4.75 28.16 10.17
C PRO A 179 -5.01 26.73 9.73
N GLU A 180 -4.26 26.21 8.75
CA GLU A 180 -4.40 24.83 8.25
C GLU A 180 -3.94 23.78 9.28
N GLY A 181 -3.10 24.15 10.24
CA GLY A 181 -2.70 23.27 11.33
C GLY A 181 -3.81 23.03 12.36
N LEU A 182 -4.83 23.89 12.40
CA LEU A 182 -6.00 23.74 13.26
C LEU A 182 -7.23 23.25 12.50
N MET A 183 -7.44 23.76 11.28
CA MET A 183 -8.59 23.46 10.46
C MET A 183 -8.16 23.32 9.01
N LEU A 184 -8.26 22.10 8.49
CA LEU A 184 -7.88 21.80 7.12
C LEU A 184 -8.84 22.47 6.12
N PRO A 185 -8.33 23.03 5.02
CA PRO A 185 -9.17 23.49 3.94
C PRO A 185 -9.89 22.30 3.30
N PHE A 186 -11.07 22.55 2.78
CA PHE A 186 -11.83 21.54 2.08
C PHE A 186 -11.01 20.99 0.88
N ARG A 187 -10.79 19.69 0.88
CA ARG A 187 -10.19 18.97 -0.25
C ARG A 187 -11.09 17.80 -0.63
N ARG A 188 -11.26 17.61 -1.93
CA ARG A 188 -12.06 16.51 -2.46
C ARG A 188 -11.23 15.21 -2.49
N ASP A 189 -10.80 14.78 -1.31
CA ASP A 189 -10.11 13.51 -1.07
C ASP A 189 -10.82 12.75 0.06
N PHE A 190 -10.35 11.54 0.34
CA PHE A 190 -10.97 10.71 1.39
C PHE A 190 -10.43 11.04 2.79
N VAL A 191 -9.15 11.39 2.90
CA VAL A 191 -8.45 11.48 4.20
C VAL A 191 -8.75 12.79 4.90
N THR A 192 -8.70 13.92 4.17
CA THR A 192 -8.94 15.25 4.74
C THR A 192 -10.34 15.39 5.38
N PRO A 193 -11.44 15.07 4.68
CA PRO A 193 -12.76 15.16 5.31
C PRO A 193 -12.94 14.16 6.47
N LEU A 194 -12.32 12.98 6.39
CA LEU A 194 -12.42 11.98 7.45
C LEU A 194 -11.72 12.44 8.73
N MET A 195 -10.52 13.04 8.61
CA MET A 195 -9.80 13.66 9.72
C MET A 195 -10.61 14.83 10.30
N MET A 196 -11.14 15.71 9.45
CA MET A 196 -11.98 16.82 9.91
C MET A 196 -13.27 16.36 10.55
N SER A 197 -13.88 15.27 10.09
CA SER A 197 -15.03 14.66 10.75
C SER A 197 -14.70 14.22 12.17
N GLN A 198 -13.48 13.70 12.41
CA GLN A 198 -13.01 13.35 13.76
C GLN A 198 -12.89 14.60 14.62
N VAL A 199 -12.20 15.63 14.13
CA VAL A 199 -12.02 16.90 14.84
C VAL A 199 -13.37 17.53 15.23
N TYR A 200 -14.26 17.67 14.27
CA TYR A 200 -15.57 18.26 14.52
C TYR A 200 -16.43 17.46 15.53
N LEU A 201 -16.30 16.13 15.52
CA LEU A 201 -17.01 15.31 16.50
C LEU A 201 -16.52 15.61 17.92
N HIS A 202 -15.17 15.65 18.12
CA HIS A 202 -14.58 15.95 19.43
C HIS A 202 -14.88 17.37 19.90
N LEU A 203 -15.04 18.32 18.98
CA LEU A 203 -15.49 19.69 19.28
C LEU A 203 -17.01 19.81 19.52
N GLY A 204 -17.77 18.72 19.44
CA GLY A 204 -19.22 18.72 19.60
C GLY A 204 -19.99 19.27 18.39
N MET A 205 -19.30 19.57 17.29
CA MET A 205 -19.90 20.09 16.04
C MET A 205 -20.46 18.95 15.19
N VAL A 206 -21.47 18.24 15.71
CA VAL A 206 -21.99 16.97 15.17
C VAL A 206 -22.41 17.07 13.69
N ASN A 207 -23.10 18.16 13.32
CA ASN A 207 -23.56 18.34 11.94
C ASN A 207 -22.40 18.55 10.95
N SER A 208 -21.35 19.25 11.39
CA SER A 208 -20.13 19.41 10.60
C SER A 208 -19.39 18.10 10.46
N ALA A 209 -19.31 17.31 11.52
CA ALA A 209 -18.74 15.96 11.50
C ALA A 209 -19.49 15.05 10.53
N GLN A 210 -20.84 15.09 10.55
CA GLN A 210 -21.70 14.35 9.63
C GLN A 210 -21.48 14.73 8.17
N ARG A 211 -21.45 16.04 7.89
CA ARG A 211 -21.18 16.55 6.53
C ARG A 211 -19.84 16.04 5.99
N ASN A 212 -18.79 16.17 6.79
CA ASN A 212 -17.46 15.69 6.39
C ASN A 212 -17.42 14.17 6.17
N ALA A 213 -18.21 13.39 6.92
CA ALA A 213 -18.32 11.95 6.67
C ALA A 213 -18.99 11.64 5.31
N TYR A 214 -19.98 12.43 4.90
CA TYR A 214 -20.57 12.33 3.55
C TYR A 214 -19.56 12.75 2.47
N ASP A 215 -18.86 13.87 2.66
CA ASP A 215 -17.85 14.36 1.72
C ASP A 215 -16.74 13.30 1.52
N ALA A 216 -16.29 12.65 2.61
CA ALA A 216 -15.35 11.56 2.54
C ALA A 216 -15.89 10.35 1.75
N MET A 217 -17.16 10.02 1.95
CA MET A 217 -17.79 8.89 1.27
C MET A 217 -17.98 9.14 -0.23
N GLU A 218 -18.28 10.37 -0.63
CA GLU A 218 -18.39 10.78 -2.03
C GLU A 218 -17.03 10.84 -2.75
N ALA A 219 -15.96 11.09 -2.01
CA ALA A 219 -14.60 11.11 -2.56
C ALA A 219 -14.06 9.72 -2.92
N ILE A 220 -14.71 8.63 -2.44
CA ILE A 220 -14.30 7.27 -2.77
C ILE A 220 -14.73 6.94 -4.20
N PRO A 221 -13.78 6.59 -5.09
CA PRO A 221 -14.13 6.24 -6.46
C PRO A 221 -14.98 4.97 -6.53
N ASP A 222 -15.70 4.83 -7.64
CA ASP A 222 -16.42 3.61 -8.01
C ASP A 222 -17.58 3.21 -7.09
N PHE A 223 -18.23 4.17 -6.46
CA PHE A 223 -19.36 3.95 -5.54
C PHE A 223 -19.06 2.99 -4.38
N GLN A 224 -17.78 2.77 -4.09
CA GLN A 224 -17.39 1.98 -2.93
C GLN A 224 -17.72 2.76 -1.65
N LYS A 225 -18.12 2.03 -0.61
CA LYS A 225 -18.55 2.62 0.64
C LYS A 225 -17.56 2.27 1.75
N SER A 226 -17.27 3.22 2.62
CA SER A 226 -16.38 3.02 3.76
C SER A 226 -17.15 2.66 5.01
N ALA A 227 -16.81 1.56 5.67
CA ALA A 227 -17.37 1.18 6.96
C ALA A 227 -17.16 2.28 8.03
N ARG A 228 -16.00 2.95 8.01
CA ARG A 228 -15.66 4.05 8.92
C ARG A 228 -16.57 5.27 8.71
N CYS A 229 -16.89 5.62 7.46
CA CYS A 229 -17.84 6.69 7.17
C CYS A 229 -19.25 6.33 7.67
N TYR A 230 -19.70 5.08 7.44
CA TYR A 230 -20.99 4.64 7.96
C TYR A 230 -21.06 4.65 9.49
N GLN A 231 -20.02 4.20 10.15
CA GLN A 231 -19.91 4.28 11.60
C GLN A 231 -20.07 5.71 12.09
N ARG A 232 -19.37 6.67 11.44
CA ARG A 232 -19.48 8.10 11.79
C ARG A 232 -20.89 8.64 11.55
N LEU A 233 -21.51 8.30 10.42
CA LEU A 233 -22.88 8.69 10.13
C LEU A 233 -23.87 8.10 11.14
N ALA A 234 -23.69 6.85 11.54
CA ALA A 234 -24.52 6.25 12.58
C ALA A 234 -24.36 6.98 13.93
N GLN A 235 -23.12 7.26 14.35
CA GLN A 235 -22.83 8.01 15.57
C GLN A 235 -23.49 9.39 15.56
N THR A 236 -23.32 10.15 14.49
CA THR A 236 -23.89 11.50 14.39
C THR A 236 -25.41 11.49 14.33
N ASN A 237 -26.03 10.52 13.67
CA ASN A 237 -27.49 10.36 13.66
C ASN A 237 -28.04 9.98 15.04
N ILE A 238 -27.37 9.09 15.79
CA ILE A 238 -27.74 8.74 17.16
C ILE A 238 -27.69 9.98 18.07
N ILE A 239 -26.61 10.77 17.99
CA ILE A 239 -26.46 12.00 18.78
C ILE A 239 -27.57 13.01 18.43
N ASN A 240 -27.93 13.13 17.15
CA ASN A 240 -28.99 14.02 16.69
C ASN A 240 -30.42 13.46 16.93
N GLY A 241 -30.58 12.28 17.51
CA GLY A 241 -31.89 11.65 17.76
C GLY A 241 -32.56 11.06 16.52
N HIS A 242 -31.84 10.95 15.40
CA HIS A 242 -32.36 10.37 14.18
C HIS A 242 -32.15 8.85 14.16
N TYR A 243 -33.06 8.09 14.73
CA TYR A 243 -32.95 6.62 14.89
C TYR A 243 -33.48 5.81 13.70
N ARG A 244 -34.08 6.46 12.71
CA ARG A 244 -34.66 5.83 11.51
C ARG A 244 -34.01 6.39 10.26
N VAL A 245 -32.77 5.94 9.98
CA VAL A 245 -32.02 6.35 8.78
C VAL A 245 -31.62 5.11 7.99
#